data_6c3091ad07f7d13bb6bac28a86b9b22b
#
_entry.id   6c3091ad07f7d13bb6bac28a86b9b22b
#
_cell.length_a   1.000
_cell.length_b   1.000
_cell.length_c   1.000
_cell.angle_alpha   90.00
_cell.angle_beta   90.00
_cell.angle_gamma   90.00
#
_symmetry.space_group_name_H-M   'P 1'
#
loop_
_entity.id
_entity.type
_entity.pdbx_description
1 polymer ?
#
loop_
_entity_poly.entity_id
_entity_poly.type
_entity_poly.pdbx_seq_one_letter_code
_entity_poly.pdbx_strand_id
1 'polypeptide(L)'
;MFDPTKLSECDVAEFIPHRDPMILISQLLEYSQDSLLTQTDLSTASPYFDPRLNGVPNYVGIEYMAQSIAALAGVEAHLRNDIIRVGFLLGSRKLKMHISQFKLGQSYQTKVTRLYQEESGLAVFDCQILHNQEVVAEANVNVFQPQDTQAYIADAAQ
;
A
#
# COMPACT_ATOMS: atom_id res chain seq x y z
N MET A 1 6.94 -22.07 8.37
CA MET A 1 6.99 -20.79 9.13
C MET A 1 7.28 -19.65 8.18
N PHE A 2 6.58 -18.54 8.36
CA PHE A 2 6.76 -17.36 7.53
C PHE A 2 8.16 -16.74 7.71
N ASP A 3 8.86 -16.47 6.61
CA ASP A 3 10.18 -15.87 6.61
C ASP A 3 10.13 -14.51 5.91
N PRO A 4 10.25 -13.39 6.65
CA PRO A 4 10.15 -12.06 6.06
C PRO A 4 11.31 -11.71 5.11
N THR A 5 12.39 -12.48 5.08
CA THR A 5 13.47 -12.26 4.12
C THR A 5 13.15 -12.77 2.72
N LYS A 6 12.04 -13.52 2.57
CA LYS A 6 11.60 -14.11 1.30
C LYS A 6 10.30 -13.51 0.79
N LEU A 7 10.02 -12.26 1.14
CA LEU A 7 8.78 -11.60 0.74
C LEU A 7 8.56 -11.55 -0.76
N SER A 8 9.63 -11.36 -1.53
CA SER A 8 9.53 -11.25 -2.98
C SER A 8 9.03 -12.54 -3.65
N GLU A 9 9.11 -13.67 -2.94
CA GLU A 9 8.62 -14.97 -3.42
C GLU A 9 7.15 -15.21 -3.06
N CYS A 10 6.55 -14.35 -2.24
CA CYS A 10 5.19 -14.52 -1.75
C CYS A 10 4.17 -13.84 -2.66
N ASP A 11 2.95 -14.39 -2.66
CA ASP A 11 1.82 -13.75 -3.33
C ASP A 11 1.32 -12.57 -2.48
N VAL A 12 1.18 -11.41 -3.10
CA VAL A 12 0.70 -10.19 -2.44
C VAL A 12 -0.66 -10.43 -1.76
N ALA A 13 -1.53 -11.24 -2.38
CA ALA A 13 -2.87 -11.54 -1.84
C ALA A 13 -2.82 -12.20 -0.45
N GLU A 14 -1.69 -12.77 -0.05
CA GLU A 14 -1.54 -13.35 1.28
C GLU A 14 -1.40 -12.30 2.37
N PHE A 15 -1.14 -11.05 2.02
CA PHE A 15 -0.81 -9.99 2.98
C PHE A 15 -1.81 -8.84 3.01
N ILE A 16 -2.69 -8.73 2.01
CA ILE A 16 -3.67 -7.65 1.95
C ILE A 16 -5.08 -8.22 1.83
N PRO A 17 -6.12 -7.47 2.28
CA PRO A 17 -7.50 -7.94 2.16
C PRO A 17 -8.06 -7.82 0.75
N HIS A 18 -7.39 -7.05 -0.11
CA HIS A 18 -7.82 -6.81 -1.50
C HIS A 18 -7.77 -8.09 -2.32
N ARG A 19 -8.58 -8.16 -3.39
CA ARG A 19 -8.59 -9.28 -4.33
C ARG A 19 -8.65 -8.74 -5.74
N ASP A 20 -8.14 -9.50 -6.70
CA ASP A 20 -8.18 -9.10 -8.12
C ASP A 20 -9.62 -8.78 -8.53
N PRO A 21 -9.82 -7.74 -9.34
CA PRO A 21 -8.82 -6.91 -10.02
C PRO A 21 -8.33 -5.70 -9.21
N MET A 22 -8.60 -5.64 -7.91
CA MET A 22 -8.29 -4.48 -7.07
C MET A 22 -6.88 -4.49 -6.49
N ILE A 23 -6.09 -5.55 -6.70
CA ILE A 23 -4.70 -5.61 -6.25
C ILE A 23 -3.85 -4.83 -7.25
N LEU A 24 -3.22 -3.74 -6.78
CA LEU A 24 -2.45 -2.85 -7.64
C LEU A 24 -0.94 -3.06 -7.54
N ILE A 25 -0.45 -3.47 -6.36
CA ILE A 25 0.98 -3.73 -6.17
C ILE A 25 1.33 -5.12 -6.68
N SER A 26 2.51 -5.25 -7.29
CA SER A 26 2.92 -6.48 -7.96
C SER A 26 3.72 -7.41 -7.05
N GLN A 27 4.48 -6.84 -6.11
CA GLN A 27 5.47 -7.60 -5.35
C GLN A 27 5.82 -6.87 -4.06
N LEU A 28 6.02 -7.63 -2.98
CA LEU A 28 6.62 -7.10 -1.75
C LEU A 28 8.12 -7.35 -1.83
N LEU A 29 8.93 -6.35 -1.50
CA LEU A 29 10.39 -6.45 -1.65
C LEU A 29 11.11 -6.61 -0.32
N GLU A 30 10.94 -5.63 0.58
CA GLU A 30 11.71 -5.61 1.82
C GLU A 30 10.84 -5.17 2.99
N TYR A 31 10.97 -5.88 4.09
CA TYR A 31 10.35 -5.53 5.35
C TYR A 31 11.43 -5.14 6.36
N SER A 32 11.17 -4.10 7.13
CA SER A 32 11.88 -3.81 8.35
C SER A 32 10.86 -3.31 9.38
N GLN A 33 11.28 -3.15 10.62
CA GLN A 33 10.36 -2.67 11.64
C GLN A 33 9.76 -1.33 11.21
N ASP A 34 8.42 -1.24 11.21
CA ASP A 34 7.64 -0.06 10.85
C ASP A 34 7.77 0.38 9.38
N SER A 35 8.34 -0.45 8.51
CA SER A 35 8.56 -0.05 7.11
C SER A 35 8.40 -1.22 6.15
N LEU A 36 7.91 -0.92 4.96
CA LEU A 36 7.80 -1.89 3.86
C LEU A 36 8.10 -1.21 2.54
N LEU A 37 8.81 -1.92 1.68
CA LEU A 37 9.06 -1.54 0.30
C LEU A 37 8.31 -2.51 -0.61
N THR A 38 7.52 -1.98 -1.54
CA THR A 38 6.78 -2.77 -2.54
C THR A 38 7.17 -2.34 -3.94
N GLN A 39 6.73 -3.09 -4.94
CA GLN A 39 6.96 -2.75 -6.34
C GLN A 39 5.68 -2.91 -7.13
N THR A 40 5.46 -1.99 -8.06
CA THR A 40 4.36 -2.02 -9.02
C THR A 40 4.95 -2.01 -10.42
N ASP A 41 4.65 -3.04 -11.20
CA ASP A 41 5.09 -3.16 -12.59
C ASP A 41 3.94 -2.77 -13.50
N LEU A 42 4.12 -1.74 -14.33
CA LEU A 42 3.07 -1.21 -15.18
C LEU A 42 2.97 -1.99 -16.49
N SER A 43 1.78 -2.52 -16.77
CA SER A 43 1.48 -3.20 -18.02
C SER A 43 0.11 -2.73 -18.54
N THR A 44 -0.24 -3.16 -19.75
CA THR A 44 -1.57 -2.85 -20.30
C THR A 44 -2.69 -3.52 -19.51
N ALA A 45 -2.39 -4.53 -18.69
CA ALA A 45 -3.35 -5.20 -17.83
C ALA A 45 -3.45 -4.54 -16.44
N SER A 46 -2.63 -3.52 -16.16
CA SER A 46 -2.67 -2.83 -14.86
C SER A 46 -4.04 -2.19 -14.67
N PRO A 47 -4.64 -2.31 -13.46
CA PRO A 47 -5.87 -1.57 -13.16
C PRO A 47 -5.63 -0.07 -13.34
N TYR A 48 -6.65 0.62 -13.87
CA TYR A 48 -6.61 2.05 -14.17
C TYR A 48 -5.65 2.43 -15.31
N PHE A 49 -5.12 1.46 -16.06
CA PHE A 49 -4.34 1.78 -17.25
C PHE A 49 -5.19 2.55 -18.25
N ASP A 50 -4.67 3.68 -18.71
CA ASP A 50 -5.35 4.55 -19.68
C ASP A 50 -4.53 4.57 -20.97
N PRO A 51 -5.05 4.01 -22.08
CA PRO A 51 -4.32 4.01 -23.37
C PRO A 51 -3.99 5.41 -23.87
N ARG A 52 -4.82 6.42 -23.53
CA ARG A 52 -4.59 7.79 -23.97
C ARG A 52 -3.35 8.40 -23.31
N LEU A 53 -3.03 7.95 -22.10
CA LEU A 53 -1.85 8.39 -21.35
C LEU A 53 -0.65 7.47 -21.57
N ASN A 54 -0.88 6.29 -22.10
CA ASN A 54 0.11 5.21 -22.17
C ASN A 54 0.68 4.91 -20.77
N GLY A 55 -0.22 4.86 -19.80
CA GLY A 55 0.14 4.65 -18.40
C GLY A 55 -1.06 4.77 -17.47
N VAL A 56 -0.76 4.90 -16.18
CA VAL A 56 -1.74 5.03 -15.11
C VAL A 56 -1.69 6.46 -14.58
N PRO A 57 -2.84 7.14 -14.40
CA PRO A 57 -2.86 8.51 -13.88
C PRO A 57 -2.17 8.62 -12.52
N ASN A 58 -1.52 9.75 -12.27
CA ASN A 58 -0.71 9.92 -11.06
C ASN A 58 -1.50 9.83 -9.75
N TYR A 59 -2.80 10.20 -9.75
CA TYR A 59 -3.61 10.13 -8.52
C TYR A 59 -3.80 8.70 -8.01
N VAL A 60 -3.61 7.69 -8.85
CA VAL A 60 -3.67 6.28 -8.42
C VAL A 60 -2.52 5.95 -7.46
N GLY A 61 -1.47 6.77 -7.43
CA GLY A 61 -0.34 6.57 -6.51
C GLY A 61 -0.75 6.53 -5.03
N ILE A 62 -1.81 7.23 -4.64
CA ILE A 62 -2.35 7.14 -3.28
C ILE A 62 -2.77 5.71 -2.95
N GLU A 63 -3.36 5.00 -3.92
CA GLU A 63 -3.73 3.59 -3.73
C GLU A 63 -2.52 2.68 -3.63
N TYR A 64 -1.45 2.94 -4.37
CA TYR A 64 -0.21 2.20 -4.21
C TYR A 64 0.34 2.35 -2.79
N MET A 65 0.27 3.57 -2.25
CA MET A 65 0.68 3.85 -0.87
C MET A 65 -0.22 3.12 0.12
N ALA A 66 -1.54 3.22 -0.04
CA ALA A 66 -2.50 2.59 0.86
C ALA A 66 -2.37 1.07 0.87
N GLN A 67 -2.18 0.45 -0.29
CA GLN A 67 -2.00 -1.00 -0.37
C GLN A 67 -0.66 -1.44 0.22
N SER A 68 0.37 -0.64 0.09
CA SER A 68 1.66 -0.92 0.72
C SER A 68 1.56 -0.84 2.25
N ILE A 69 0.79 0.10 2.78
CA ILE A 69 0.49 0.17 4.22
C ILE A 69 -0.28 -1.07 4.67
N ALA A 70 -1.30 -1.47 3.91
CA ALA A 70 -2.06 -2.68 4.21
C ALA A 70 -1.14 -3.91 4.20
N ALA A 71 -0.21 -3.98 3.25
CA ALA A 71 0.73 -5.09 3.16
C ALA A 71 1.69 -5.11 4.35
N LEU A 72 2.13 -3.94 4.85
CA LEU A 72 2.95 -3.89 6.06
C LEU A 72 2.18 -4.48 7.25
N ALA A 73 0.91 -4.08 7.43
CA ALA A 73 0.07 -4.64 8.47
C ALA A 73 -0.11 -6.16 8.30
N GLY A 74 -0.21 -6.62 7.04
CA GLY A 74 -0.30 -8.05 6.74
C GLY A 74 0.95 -8.82 7.09
N VAL A 75 2.13 -8.27 6.79
CA VAL A 75 3.41 -8.89 7.20
C VAL A 75 3.48 -8.99 8.72
N GLU A 76 3.11 -7.93 9.42
CA GLU A 76 3.09 -7.93 10.88
C GLU A 76 2.12 -8.96 11.44
N ALA A 77 0.95 -9.10 10.82
CA ALA A 77 -0.03 -10.12 11.23
C ALA A 77 0.54 -11.53 11.06
N HIS A 78 1.20 -11.81 9.93
CA HIS A 78 1.84 -13.10 9.72
C HIS A 78 2.93 -13.38 10.75
N LEU A 79 3.70 -12.35 11.12
CA LEU A 79 4.75 -12.50 12.14
C LEU A 79 4.18 -12.83 13.51
N ARG A 80 2.95 -12.39 13.82
CA ARG A 80 2.26 -12.65 15.08
C ARG A 80 1.31 -13.86 15.02
N ASN A 81 1.23 -14.53 13.87
CA ASN A 81 0.21 -15.57 13.61
C ASN A 81 -1.21 -15.05 13.86
N ASP A 82 -1.47 -13.84 13.39
CA ASP A 82 -2.75 -13.16 13.52
C ASP A 82 -3.46 -13.10 12.17
N ILE A 83 -4.71 -12.65 12.17
CA ILE A 83 -5.52 -12.51 10.95
C ILE A 83 -5.22 -11.16 10.26
N ILE A 84 -5.43 -11.13 8.94
CA ILE A 84 -5.38 -9.90 8.16
C ILE A 84 -6.67 -9.14 8.41
N ARG A 85 -6.56 -7.87 8.84
CA ARG A 85 -7.71 -7.01 9.10
C ARG A 85 -7.84 -5.95 8.02
N VAL A 86 -9.07 -5.49 7.79
CA VAL A 86 -9.34 -4.41 6.85
C VAL A 86 -8.97 -3.08 7.50
N GLY A 87 -8.21 -2.25 6.78
CA GLY A 87 -7.91 -0.89 7.18
C GLY A 87 -8.65 0.10 6.27
N PHE A 88 -8.80 1.31 6.74
CA PHE A 88 -9.52 2.38 6.02
C PHE A 88 -8.59 3.58 5.81
N LEU A 89 -8.50 4.02 4.56
CA LEU A 89 -7.78 5.23 4.22
C LEU A 89 -8.62 6.43 4.67
N LEU A 90 -8.08 7.24 5.57
CA LEU A 90 -8.77 8.43 6.07
C LEU A 90 -8.43 9.67 5.26
N GLY A 91 -7.20 9.78 4.78
CA GLY A 91 -6.78 10.92 3.99
C GLY A 91 -5.28 11.01 3.84
N SER A 92 -4.85 12.05 3.16
CA SER A 92 -3.43 12.30 2.94
C SER A 92 -3.13 13.77 3.19
N ARG A 93 -1.88 14.03 3.59
CA ARG A 93 -1.34 15.38 3.80
C ARG A 93 -0.06 15.50 3.01
N LYS A 94 0.30 16.74 2.64
CA LYS A 94 1.57 17.04 1.96
C LYS A 94 1.75 16.21 0.69
N LEU A 95 0.64 15.90 0.01
CA LEU A 95 0.68 15.13 -1.23
C LEU A 95 1.39 15.93 -2.32
N LYS A 96 2.44 15.35 -2.89
CA LYS A 96 3.20 15.94 -3.99
C LYS A 96 3.38 14.89 -5.08
N MET A 97 2.93 15.20 -6.28
CA MET A 97 3.12 14.37 -7.46
C MET A 97 4.10 15.07 -8.40
N HIS A 98 5.25 14.45 -8.62
CA HIS A 98 6.31 15.02 -9.48
C HIS A 98 6.23 14.49 -10.90
N ILE A 99 5.28 13.59 -11.18
CA ILE A 99 5.04 13.03 -12.51
C ILE A 99 3.54 13.11 -12.81
N SER A 100 3.19 13.16 -14.11
CA SER A 100 1.77 13.20 -14.52
C SER A 100 1.15 11.81 -14.57
N GLN A 101 1.96 10.77 -14.76
CA GLN A 101 1.48 9.40 -14.87
C GLN A 101 2.59 8.40 -14.58
N PHE A 102 2.18 7.19 -14.21
CA PHE A 102 3.06 6.04 -14.11
C PHE A 102 3.11 5.37 -15.48
N LYS A 103 4.29 5.30 -16.09
CA LYS A 103 4.45 4.94 -17.50
C LYS A 103 4.40 3.44 -17.74
N LEU A 104 3.77 3.06 -18.84
CA LEU A 104 3.75 1.67 -19.32
C LEU A 104 5.17 1.12 -19.45
N GLY A 105 5.35 -0.12 -18.99
CA GLY A 105 6.63 -0.82 -19.09
C GLY A 105 7.64 -0.44 -18.03
N GLN A 106 7.30 0.48 -17.13
CA GLN A 106 8.18 0.90 -16.04
C GLN A 106 7.77 0.24 -14.74
N SER A 107 8.73 0.17 -13.81
CA SER A 107 8.50 -0.32 -12.45
C SER A 107 8.70 0.81 -11.46
N TYR A 108 7.78 0.89 -10.49
CA TYR A 108 7.82 1.90 -9.44
C TYR A 108 7.85 1.20 -8.09
N GLN A 109 8.63 1.76 -7.15
CA GLN A 109 8.69 1.21 -5.81
C GLN A 109 7.98 2.16 -4.86
N THR A 110 7.23 1.59 -3.91
CA THR A 110 6.53 2.36 -2.90
C THR A 110 7.10 2.00 -1.53
N LYS A 111 7.63 3.01 -0.84
CA LYS A 111 8.14 2.85 0.51
C LYS A 111 7.19 3.50 1.49
N VAL A 112 6.75 2.75 2.49
CA VAL A 112 5.90 3.27 3.56
C VAL A 112 6.60 3.07 4.89
N THR A 113 6.57 4.11 5.74
CA THR A 113 7.21 4.08 7.04
C THR A 113 6.21 4.60 8.06
N ARG A 114 5.92 3.80 9.08
CA ARG A 114 5.02 4.22 10.16
C ARG A 114 5.69 5.29 11.00
N LEU A 115 5.06 6.46 11.07
CA LEU A 115 5.55 7.55 11.92
C LEU A 115 5.04 7.42 13.34
N TYR A 116 3.75 7.05 13.48
CA TYR A 116 3.19 6.72 14.79
C TYR A 116 1.89 5.92 14.63
N GLN A 117 1.48 5.28 15.74
CA GLN A 117 0.24 4.51 15.78
C GLN A 117 -0.37 4.61 17.17
N GLU A 118 -1.69 4.84 17.21
CA GLU A 118 -2.46 4.87 18.44
C GLU A 118 -3.07 3.50 18.74
N GLU A 119 -3.36 3.24 20.01
CA GLU A 119 -4.03 2.00 20.42
C GLU A 119 -5.40 1.84 19.77
N SER A 120 -6.06 2.95 19.44
CA SER A 120 -7.35 2.94 18.73
C SER A 120 -7.28 2.30 17.35
N GLY A 121 -6.08 2.25 16.74
CA GLY A 121 -5.90 1.77 15.38
C GLY A 121 -5.59 2.88 14.38
N LEU A 122 -5.63 4.14 14.81
CA LEU A 122 -5.22 5.25 13.96
C LEU A 122 -3.70 5.24 13.79
N ALA A 123 -3.22 5.41 12.55
CA ALA A 123 -1.80 5.44 12.25
C ALA A 123 -1.49 6.45 11.16
N VAL A 124 -0.27 6.98 11.20
CA VAL A 124 0.24 7.93 10.21
C VAL A 124 1.51 7.36 9.59
N PHE A 125 1.56 7.39 8.26
CA PHE A 125 2.68 6.86 7.49
C PHE A 125 3.30 7.94 6.62
N ASP A 126 4.63 7.92 6.54
CA ASP A 126 5.36 8.64 5.51
C ASP A 126 5.46 7.71 4.29
N CYS A 127 5.04 8.20 3.12
CA CYS A 127 4.98 7.40 1.91
C CYS A 127 5.73 8.07 0.78
N GLN A 128 6.50 7.28 0.04
CA GLN A 128 7.22 7.74 -1.14
C GLN A 128 7.06 6.71 -2.25
N ILE A 129 6.88 7.20 -3.48
CA ILE A 129 6.97 6.36 -4.68
C ILE A 129 8.22 6.76 -5.41
N LEU A 130 9.03 5.77 -5.79
CA LEU A 130 10.33 5.97 -6.41
C LEU A 130 10.39 5.32 -7.78
N HIS A 131 11.09 5.95 -8.69
CA HIS A 131 11.42 5.39 -9.99
C HIS A 131 12.92 5.60 -10.22
N ASN A 132 13.67 4.51 -10.39
CA ASN A 132 15.12 4.55 -10.50
C ASN A 132 15.75 5.37 -9.37
N GLN A 133 15.26 5.15 -8.13
CA GLN A 133 15.75 5.77 -6.90
C GLN A 133 15.42 7.26 -6.77
N GLU A 134 14.65 7.83 -7.69
CA GLU A 134 14.15 9.20 -7.57
C GLU A 134 12.73 9.21 -7.03
N VAL A 135 12.44 10.11 -6.10
CA VAL A 135 11.09 10.28 -5.56
C VAL A 135 10.21 10.93 -6.62
N VAL A 136 9.17 10.22 -7.05
CA VAL A 136 8.21 10.74 -8.04
C VAL A 136 6.86 11.10 -7.42
N ALA A 137 6.60 10.65 -6.19
CA ALA A 137 5.42 11.03 -5.44
C ALA A 137 5.71 10.88 -3.95
N GLU A 138 5.07 11.71 -3.13
CA GLU A 138 5.22 11.64 -1.68
C GLU A 138 3.97 12.14 -0.98
N ALA A 139 3.69 11.59 0.20
CA ALA A 139 2.55 11.99 1.02
C ALA A 139 2.70 11.46 2.44
N ASN A 140 2.04 12.14 3.39
CA ASN A 140 1.73 11.55 4.68
C ASN A 140 0.31 10.98 4.58
N VAL A 141 0.13 9.72 4.93
CA VAL A 141 -1.14 9.01 4.77
C VAL A 141 -1.65 8.59 6.14
N ASN A 142 -2.92 8.94 6.41
CA ASN A 142 -3.61 8.58 7.64
C ASN A 142 -4.52 7.39 7.36
N VAL A 143 -4.37 6.35 8.18
CA VAL A 143 -5.19 5.14 8.07
C VAL A 143 -5.78 4.78 9.42
N PHE A 144 -6.87 4.02 9.38
CA PHE A 144 -7.51 3.50 10.57
C PHE A 144 -7.77 2.00 10.38
N GLN A 145 -7.24 1.19 11.28
CA GLN A 145 -7.48 -0.25 11.28
C GLN A 145 -8.04 -0.66 12.64
N PRO A 146 -9.37 -0.76 12.76
CA PRO A 146 -9.99 -1.17 14.02
C PRO A 146 -9.67 -2.63 14.32
N GLN A 147 -9.62 -2.98 15.61
CA GLN A 147 -9.40 -4.38 16.01
C GLN A 147 -10.58 -5.26 15.61
N ASP A 148 -11.79 -4.71 15.61
CA ASP A 148 -13.01 -5.38 15.19
C ASP A 148 -13.66 -4.58 14.07
N THR A 149 -13.42 -5.00 12.83
CA THR A 149 -13.96 -4.34 11.65
C THR A 149 -15.48 -4.38 11.61
N GLN A 150 -16.09 -5.48 12.05
CA GLN A 150 -17.55 -5.65 12.05
C GLN A 150 -18.21 -4.67 13.03
N ALA A 151 -17.66 -4.53 14.22
CA ALA A 151 -18.17 -3.58 15.20
C ALA A 151 -18.05 -2.13 14.70
N TYR A 152 -16.94 -1.79 14.05
CA TYR A 152 -16.73 -0.47 13.47
C TYR A 152 -17.77 -0.14 12.40
N ILE A 153 -18.04 -1.10 11.49
CA ILE A 153 -19.02 -0.91 10.43
C ILE A 153 -20.42 -0.76 11.00
N ALA A 154 -20.77 -1.56 12.01
CA ALA A 154 -22.06 -1.47 12.67
C ALA A 154 -22.28 -0.12 13.34
N ASP A 155 -21.25 0.42 14.04
CA ASP A 155 -21.33 1.74 14.67
C ASP A 155 -21.50 2.84 13.62
N ALA A 156 -20.77 2.76 12.51
CA ALA A 156 -20.83 3.75 11.45
C ALA A 156 -22.20 3.77 10.74
N ALA A 157 -22.93 2.64 10.74
CA ALA A 157 -24.23 2.53 10.12
C ALA A 157 -25.37 3.09 10.98
N GLN A 158 -25.09 3.41 12.25
CA GLN A 158 -26.06 4.01 13.16
C GLN A 158 -25.93 5.55 13.11
#